data_4f0e4033c9c72eab577e889c19415321
#
_entry.id   4f0e4033c9c72eab577e889c19415321
#
_cell.length_a   1.000
_cell.length_b   1.000
_cell.length_c   1.000
_cell.angle_alpha   90.00
_cell.angle_beta   90.00
_cell.angle_gamma   90.00
#
_symmetry.space_group_name_H-M   'P 1'
#
loop_
_entity.id
_entity.type
_entity.pdbx_description
1 polymer ?
#
loop_
_entity_poly.entity_id
_entity_poly.type
_entity_poly.pdbx_seq_one_letter_code
_entity_poly.pdbx_strand_id
1 'polypeptide(L)'
;MEAITTIGLDIAKTVFQVHGIDAEGNIVLRRQLKRRYVLTFFQKLPPWLVGIEACASSHHWSRELQALGHTVRLMPPAYVKAE
;
A
#
# COMPACT_ATOMS: atom_id res chain seq x y z
N MET A 1 -16.49 -14.64 2.06
CA MET A 1 -15.54 -13.93 1.22
C MET A 1 -15.03 -12.70 1.94
N GLU A 2 -13.75 -12.53 1.95
CA GLU A 2 -13.17 -11.38 2.65
C GLU A 2 -13.05 -10.20 1.75
N ALA A 3 -13.43 -9.05 2.27
CA ALA A 3 -13.31 -7.81 1.54
C ALA A 3 -12.08 -7.06 2.08
N ILE A 4 -11.21 -6.67 1.16
CA ILE A 4 -10.05 -5.88 1.54
C ILE A 4 -10.51 -4.46 1.83
N THR A 5 -10.13 -3.94 2.99
CA THR A 5 -10.48 -2.57 3.36
C THR A 5 -9.27 -1.64 3.36
N THR A 6 -8.08 -2.20 3.50
CA THR A 6 -6.87 -1.41 3.61
C THR A 6 -5.75 -2.10 2.87
N ILE A 7 -4.89 -1.30 2.26
CA ILE A 7 -3.67 -1.80 1.63
C ILE A 7 -2.48 -1.30 2.42
N GLY A 8 -1.62 -2.22 2.81
CA GLY A 8 -0.33 -1.85 3.38
C GLY A 8 0.72 -1.89 2.30
N LEU A 9 1.45 -0.81 2.13
CA LEU A 9 2.48 -0.73 1.10
C LEU A 9 3.83 -0.52 1.75
N ASP A 10 4.73 -1.46 1.51
CA ASP A 10 6.08 -1.41 2.03
C ASP A 10 7.02 -1.13 0.86
N ILE A 11 7.71 0.01 0.91
CA ILE A 11 8.52 0.49 -0.19
C ILE A 11 9.97 0.09 0.02
N ALA A 12 10.49 -0.69 -0.92
CA ALA A 12 11.90 -1.01 -0.95
C ALA A 12 12.52 -0.37 -2.19
N LYS A 13 13.80 -0.63 -2.42
CA LYS A 13 14.52 0.04 -3.51
C LYS A 13 13.93 -0.28 -4.86
N THR A 14 13.70 -1.56 -5.13
CA THR A 14 13.27 -1.99 -6.47
C THR A 14 11.95 -2.72 -6.44
N VAL A 15 11.55 -3.22 -5.28
CA VAL A 15 10.38 -4.07 -5.15
C VAL A 15 9.52 -3.56 -4.02
N PHE A 16 8.21 -3.51 -4.26
CA PHE A 16 7.25 -3.06 -3.28
C PHE A 16 6.44 -4.26 -2.81
N GLN A 17 6.21 -4.34 -1.51
CA GLN A 17 5.35 -5.37 -0.93
C GLN A 17 3.97 -4.77 -0.71
N VAL A 18 2.95 -5.48 -1.19
CA VAL A 18 1.57 -5.04 -1.06
C VAL A 18 0.83 -6.06 -0.21
N HIS A 19 0.20 -5.59 0.85
CA HIS A 19 -0.59 -6.44 1.74
C HIS A 19 -2.03 -5.95 1.73
N GLY A 20 -2.96 -6.81 1.33
CA GLY A 20 -4.38 -6.51 1.44
C GLY A 20 -4.88 -6.96 2.79
N ILE A 21 -5.54 -6.07 3.52
CA ILE A 21 -5.95 -6.32 4.88
C ILE A 21 -7.46 -6.17 4.97
N ASP A 22 -8.13 -7.14 5.61
CA ASP A 22 -9.57 -7.10 5.75
C ASP A 22 -9.97 -6.30 6.98
N ALA A 23 -11.28 -6.23 7.22
CA ALA A 23 -11.81 -5.40 8.32
C ALA A 23 -11.37 -5.90 9.68
N GLU A 24 -10.96 -7.15 9.77
CA GLU A 24 -10.53 -7.73 11.05
C GLU A 24 -9.03 -7.64 11.26
N GLY A 25 -8.32 -7.04 10.32
CA GLY A 25 -6.89 -6.88 10.45
C GLY A 25 -6.07 -8.04 9.92
N ASN A 26 -6.70 -9.00 9.26
CA ASN A 26 -6.00 -10.15 8.71
C ASN A 26 -5.44 -9.82 7.35
N ILE A 27 -4.25 -10.33 7.06
CA ILE A 27 -3.65 -10.18 5.74
C ILE A 27 -4.24 -11.27 4.84
N VAL A 28 -5.02 -10.85 3.86
CA VAL A 28 -5.68 -11.79 2.96
C VAL A 28 -5.10 -11.76 1.55
N LEU A 29 -4.17 -10.83 1.29
CA LEU A 29 -3.52 -10.75 0.00
C LEU A 29 -2.09 -10.30 0.21
N ARG A 30 -1.15 -10.95 -0.49
CA ARG A 30 0.24 -10.52 -0.51
C ARG A 30 0.70 -10.48 -1.94
N ARG A 31 1.30 -9.37 -2.32
CA ARG A 31 1.81 -9.18 -3.66
C ARG A 31 3.16 -8.52 -3.60
N GLN A 32 4.01 -8.88 -4.53
CA GLN A 32 5.29 -8.23 -4.70
C GLN A 32 5.30 -7.61 -6.08
N LEU A 33 5.53 -6.29 -6.14
CA LEU A 33 5.47 -5.56 -7.39
C LEU A 33 6.79 -4.88 -7.65
N LYS A 34 7.22 -4.92 -8.90
CA LYS A 34 8.33 -4.08 -9.30
C LYS A 34 7.88 -2.64 -9.33
N ARG A 35 8.82 -1.74 -9.03
CA ARG A 35 8.53 -0.33 -8.91
C ARG A 35 7.71 0.22 -10.07
N ARG A 36 8.07 -0.16 -11.29
CA ARG A 36 7.41 0.39 -12.47
C ARG A 36 5.97 -0.07 -12.65
N TYR A 37 5.56 -1.11 -11.93
CA TYR A 37 4.20 -1.62 -12.06
C TYR A 37 3.28 -1.16 -10.95
N VAL A 38 3.78 -0.41 -9.98
CA VAL A 38 3.00 -0.07 -8.80
C VAL A 38 1.79 0.79 -9.17
N LEU A 39 2.01 1.86 -9.93
CA LEU A 39 0.90 2.75 -10.27
C LEU A 39 -0.13 2.05 -11.16
N THR A 40 0.33 1.23 -12.10
CA THR A 40 -0.59 0.47 -12.93
C THR A 40 -1.46 -0.45 -12.09
N PHE A 41 -0.85 -1.09 -11.11
CA PHE A 41 -1.61 -1.96 -10.21
C PHE A 41 -2.69 -1.18 -9.47
N PHE A 42 -2.33 -0.04 -8.90
CA PHE A 42 -3.28 0.74 -8.10
C PHE A 42 -4.32 1.46 -8.96
N GLN A 43 -4.03 1.74 -10.21
CA GLN A 43 -5.01 2.32 -11.11
C GLN A 43 -6.23 1.43 -11.31
N LYS A 44 -6.03 0.14 -11.22
CA LYS A 44 -7.10 -0.82 -11.48
C LYS A 44 -7.94 -1.12 -10.26
N LEU A 45 -7.57 -0.58 -9.12
CA LEU A 45 -8.27 -0.85 -7.88
C LEU A 45 -9.27 0.26 -7.57
N PRO A 46 -10.37 -0.09 -6.92
CA PRO A 46 -11.26 0.96 -6.42
C PRO A 46 -10.52 1.79 -5.37
N PRO A 47 -11.01 3.00 -5.08
CA PRO A 47 -10.36 3.83 -4.06
C PRO A 47 -10.34 3.12 -2.71
N TRP A 48 -9.14 2.93 -2.18
CA TRP A 48 -8.95 2.25 -0.92
C TRP A 48 -8.06 3.09 -0.01
N LEU A 49 -8.05 2.74 1.25
CA LEU A 49 -7.10 3.31 2.20
C LEU A 49 -5.78 2.59 2.04
N VAL A 50 -4.71 3.36 1.81
CA VAL A 50 -3.37 2.82 1.62
C VAL A 50 -2.49 3.35 2.73
N GLY A 51 -1.91 2.46 3.53
CA GLY A 51 -0.94 2.82 4.55
C GLY A 51 0.45 2.62 4.01
N ILE A 52 1.29 3.64 4.11
CA ILE A 52 2.67 3.60 3.64
C ILE A 52 3.60 3.84 4.81
N GLU A 53 4.61 3.00 4.95
CA GLU A 53 5.64 3.22 5.95
C GLU A 53 6.41 4.48 5.60
N ALA A 54 6.58 5.39 6.56
CA ALA A 54 7.27 6.63 6.32
C ALA A 54 8.74 6.37 5.99
N CYS A 55 9.17 6.85 4.84
CA CYS A 55 10.55 6.70 4.39
C CYS A 55 10.84 7.83 3.40
N ALA A 56 12.05 7.82 2.84
CA ALA A 56 12.50 8.92 2.01
C ALA A 56 11.58 9.18 0.81
N SER A 57 11.05 8.13 0.21
CA SER A 57 10.23 8.28 -1.00
C SER A 57 8.73 8.23 -0.72
N SER A 58 8.32 8.13 0.54
CA SER A 58 6.90 7.92 0.84
C SER A 58 6.04 9.10 0.41
N HIS A 59 6.55 10.32 0.49
CA HIS A 59 5.76 11.48 0.07
C HIS A 59 5.49 11.48 -1.42
N HIS A 60 6.47 11.08 -2.20
CA HIS A 60 6.27 10.96 -3.64
C HIS A 60 5.17 9.96 -3.96
N TRP A 61 5.25 8.78 -3.37
CA TRP A 61 4.27 7.73 -3.64
C TRP A 61 2.89 8.08 -3.09
N SER A 62 2.87 8.78 -1.96
CA SER A 62 1.61 9.24 -1.39
C SER A 62 0.89 10.15 -2.39
N ARG A 63 1.61 11.10 -2.99
CA ARG A 63 1.00 12.00 -3.95
C ARG A 63 0.50 11.26 -5.19
N GLU A 64 1.31 10.31 -5.67
CA GLU A 64 0.92 9.55 -6.86
C GLU A 64 -0.33 8.72 -6.61
N LEU A 65 -0.41 8.08 -5.45
CA LEU A 65 -1.57 7.26 -5.14
C LEU A 65 -2.80 8.10 -4.88
N GLN A 66 -2.63 9.27 -4.27
CA GLN A 66 -3.76 10.17 -4.07
C GLN A 66 -4.30 10.66 -5.40
N ALA A 67 -3.43 10.88 -6.37
CA ALA A 67 -3.86 11.29 -7.70
C ALA A 67 -4.71 10.21 -8.37
N LEU A 68 -4.55 8.96 -7.98
CA LEU A 68 -5.34 7.85 -8.50
C LEU A 68 -6.66 7.67 -7.73
N GLY A 69 -6.90 8.49 -6.71
CA GLY A 69 -8.14 8.42 -5.96
C GLY A 69 -8.06 7.67 -4.64
N HIS A 70 -6.88 7.20 -4.26
CA HIS A 70 -6.74 6.48 -2.99
C HIS A 70 -6.53 7.45 -1.84
N THR A 71 -6.97 7.04 -0.66
CA THR A 71 -6.67 7.76 0.57
C THR A 71 -5.39 7.19 1.14
N VAL A 72 -4.40 8.04 1.38
CA VAL A 72 -3.09 7.58 1.79
C VAL A 72 -2.77 8.08 3.19
N ARG A 73 -2.23 7.20 4.02
CA ARG A 73 -1.75 7.55 5.35
C ARG A 73 -0.30 7.12 5.48
N LEU A 74 0.52 8.01 6.01
CA LEU A 74 1.90 7.68 6.33
C LEU A 74 1.94 7.15 7.75
N MET A 75 2.63 6.05 7.94
CA MET A 75 2.67 5.38 9.24
C MET A 75 4.11 5.25 9.71
N PRO A 76 4.35 5.30 11.03
CA PRO A 76 5.67 5.00 11.55
C PRO A 76 6.08 3.58 11.17
N PRO A 77 7.39 3.32 11.01
CA PRO A 77 7.84 1.98 10.60
C PRO A 77 7.32 0.87 11.51
N ALA A 78 7.14 1.14 12.78
CA ALA A 78 6.70 0.12 13.72
C ALA A 78 5.29 -0.38 13.42
N TYR A 79 4.47 0.44 12.78
CA TYR A 79 3.09 0.04 12.49
C TYR A 79 2.97 -0.80 11.25
N VAL A 80 3.88 -0.60 10.30
CA VAL A 80 3.79 -1.28 9.02
C VAL A 80 4.55 -2.57 9.04
N LYS A 81 5.52 -2.67 9.91
CA LYS A 81 6.39 -3.82 9.96
C LYS A 81 5.61 -5.03 10.44
N ALA A 82 5.43 -6.00 9.57
CA ALA A 82 4.73 -7.23 9.92
C ALA A 82 5.67 -8.15 10.67
N GLU A 83 5.11 -8.94 11.54
CA GLU A 83 5.90 -9.90 12.31
C GLU A 83 5.84 -11.25 11.75
#